data_f32d0188b6ed37eda81e7a55f3ff8600
#
_entry.id   f32d0188b6ed37eda81e7a55f3ff8600
#
_cell.length_a   1.000
_cell.length_b   1.000
_cell.length_c   1.000
_cell.angle_alpha   90.00
_cell.angle_beta   90.00
_cell.angle_gamma   90.00
#
_symmetry.space_group_name_H-M   'P 1'
#
loop_
_entity.id
_entity.type
_entity.pdbx_description
1 polymer ?
#
loop_
_entity_poly.entity_id
_entity_poly.type
_entity_poly.pdbx_seq_one_letter_code
_entity_poly.pdbx_strand_id
1 'polypeptide(L)'
;MRQLYYTVQILLRGRGSNFIKLVSLTLGLLIGILLFSQIAYELSYENFYKDPENVALLRCRRVKDGISDKDYDDSTFRPAAADLWEALPDLIESASLSVNFYQPDCYIDDKKLEDMQVMFADTLFFQTIGLEILRGDPHELATPLSVFLSQSKARELFGDEEPVGKTFSMSKMLDVTVRGIYQDVPGNTVYPHNTVISLPTLEEYIYGRGTWKSNDIYNVLFRLKSPESVEAMNNRIQKAVERYTETKEGTDVMEFSILPLPDIYLSSPDNVRRLVILGVLGFSIFFVSIMNYVLAAVASFSRRAKAVGVHKCCGADGTHVLGMFMWETGILVATSIIACLVLMYIFREGIEDMLHVHLAELFTWQNLWVPSLTVLLLF
;
A
#
# COMPACT_ATOMS: atom_id res chain seq x y z
N MET A 1 -32.64 -28.09 -12.34
CA MET A 1 -33.54 -27.05 -12.87
C MET A 1 -34.85 -26.91 -12.10
N ARG A 2 -35.62 -27.97 -11.82
CA ARG A 2 -36.88 -27.88 -11.04
C ARG A 2 -36.71 -27.30 -9.62
N GLN A 3 -35.67 -27.69 -8.88
CA GLN A 3 -35.39 -27.16 -7.54
C GLN A 3 -35.06 -25.66 -7.55
N LEU A 4 -34.28 -25.20 -8.51
CA LEU A 4 -33.91 -23.78 -8.67
C LEU A 4 -35.16 -22.91 -8.95
N TYR A 5 -36.03 -23.34 -9.85
CA TYR A 5 -37.31 -22.65 -10.14
C TYR A 5 -38.21 -22.57 -8.90
N TYR A 6 -38.32 -23.66 -8.14
CA TYR A 6 -39.10 -23.70 -6.89
C TYR A 6 -38.54 -22.75 -5.83
N THR A 7 -37.20 -22.71 -5.65
CA THR A 7 -36.55 -21.85 -4.68
C THR A 7 -36.70 -20.37 -5.03
N VAL A 8 -36.59 -20.01 -6.30
CA VAL A 8 -36.82 -18.63 -6.77
C VAL A 8 -38.29 -18.21 -6.54
N GLN A 9 -39.29 -19.10 -6.82
CA GLN A 9 -40.69 -18.79 -6.52
C GLN A 9 -40.97 -18.61 -5.02
N ILE A 10 -40.34 -19.39 -4.16
CA ILE A 10 -40.46 -19.25 -2.69
C ILE A 10 -39.83 -17.93 -2.22
N LEU A 11 -38.68 -17.56 -2.77
CA LEU A 11 -38.02 -16.28 -2.48
C LEU A 11 -38.90 -15.08 -2.88
N LEU A 12 -39.55 -15.15 -4.04
CA LEU A 12 -40.45 -14.10 -4.54
C LEU A 12 -41.77 -14.01 -3.75
N ARG A 13 -42.29 -15.12 -3.21
CA ARG A 13 -43.52 -15.13 -2.40
C ARG A 13 -43.29 -14.63 -0.97
N GLY A 14 -42.08 -14.78 -0.42
CA GLY A 14 -41.70 -14.33 0.93
C GLY A 14 -41.22 -12.86 1.01
N ARG A 15 -41.84 -11.96 0.24
CA ARG A 15 -41.38 -10.61 -0.12
C ARG A 15 -40.73 -9.79 1.03
N GLY A 16 -41.31 -9.74 2.22
CA GLY A 16 -40.80 -8.88 3.31
C GLY A 16 -39.54 -9.43 3.99
N SER A 17 -39.54 -10.70 4.41
CA SER A 17 -38.44 -11.31 5.14
C SER A 17 -37.19 -11.55 4.28
N ASN A 18 -37.38 -11.94 3.02
CA ASN A 18 -36.28 -12.22 2.10
C ASN A 18 -35.60 -10.93 1.60
N PHE A 19 -36.38 -9.85 1.45
CA PHE A 19 -35.83 -8.53 1.12
C PHE A 19 -34.91 -8.01 2.24
N ILE A 20 -35.33 -8.13 3.50
CA ILE A 20 -34.49 -7.73 4.65
C ILE A 20 -33.20 -8.55 4.72
N LYS A 21 -33.30 -9.88 4.50
CA LYS A 21 -32.12 -10.75 4.43
C LYS A 21 -31.15 -10.32 3.33
N LEU A 22 -31.69 -10.06 2.12
CA LEU A 22 -30.90 -9.66 0.97
C LEU A 22 -30.18 -8.32 1.23
N VAL A 23 -30.89 -7.30 1.71
CA VAL A 23 -30.32 -5.98 2.00
C VAL A 23 -29.26 -6.08 3.08
N SER A 24 -29.55 -6.79 4.19
CA SER A 24 -28.58 -6.96 5.30
C SER A 24 -27.32 -7.67 4.82
N LEU A 25 -27.48 -8.74 4.03
CA LEU A 25 -26.35 -9.50 3.50
C LEU A 25 -25.54 -8.67 2.49
N THR A 26 -26.21 -7.95 1.59
CA THR A 26 -25.54 -7.09 0.60
C THR A 26 -24.74 -5.98 1.25
N LEU A 27 -25.32 -5.28 2.22
CA LEU A 27 -24.60 -4.20 2.96
C LEU A 27 -23.44 -4.76 3.79
N GLY A 28 -23.64 -5.91 4.45
CA GLY A 28 -22.59 -6.56 5.21
C GLY A 28 -21.43 -7.01 4.34
N LEU A 29 -21.72 -7.60 3.18
CA LEU A 29 -20.72 -7.99 2.19
C LEU A 29 -19.99 -6.77 1.63
N LEU A 30 -20.73 -5.73 1.23
CA LEU A 30 -20.15 -4.52 0.66
C LEU A 30 -19.14 -3.89 1.62
N ILE A 31 -19.58 -3.61 2.85
CA ILE A 31 -18.74 -2.94 3.85
C ILE A 31 -17.61 -3.89 4.31
N GLY A 32 -17.90 -5.17 4.53
CA GLY A 32 -16.89 -6.16 4.90
C GLY A 32 -15.80 -6.30 3.84
N ILE A 33 -16.18 -6.46 2.57
CA ILE A 33 -15.22 -6.58 1.46
C ILE A 33 -14.38 -5.31 1.35
N LEU A 34 -14.98 -4.11 1.38
CA LEU A 34 -14.26 -2.87 1.26
C LEU A 34 -13.27 -2.66 2.42
N LEU A 35 -13.73 -2.81 3.68
CA LEU A 35 -12.86 -2.56 4.83
C LEU A 35 -11.76 -3.62 4.97
N PHE A 36 -12.05 -4.90 4.74
CA PHE A 36 -11.01 -5.94 4.80
C PHE A 36 -10.02 -5.84 3.64
N SER A 37 -10.49 -5.45 2.43
CA SER A 37 -9.58 -5.18 1.32
C SER A 37 -8.73 -3.95 1.57
N GLN A 38 -9.27 -2.89 2.22
CA GLN A 38 -8.50 -1.74 2.65
C GLN A 38 -7.42 -2.12 3.66
N ILE A 39 -7.76 -2.94 4.65
CA ILE A 39 -6.77 -3.43 5.63
C ILE A 39 -5.67 -4.25 4.94
N ALA A 40 -6.03 -5.13 4.01
CA ALA A 40 -5.06 -5.92 3.27
C ALA A 40 -4.15 -5.04 2.39
N TYR A 41 -4.71 -4.00 1.77
CA TYR A 41 -3.96 -3.00 1.01
C TYR A 41 -2.97 -2.25 1.91
N GLU A 42 -3.40 -1.79 3.09
CA GLU A 42 -2.52 -1.08 4.03
C GLU A 42 -1.44 -2.01 4.65
N LEU A 43 -1.72 -3.30 4.81
CA LEU A 43 -0.73 -4.29 5.25
C LEU A 43 0.23 -4.72 4.12
N SER A 44 -0.07 -4.37 2.87
CA SER A 44 0.78 -4.68 1.73
C SER A 44 1.71 -3.54 1.29
N TYR A 45 1.80 -2.47 2.10
CA TYR A 45 2.73 -1.37 1.82
C TYR A 45 4.15 -1.89 1.63
N GLU A 46 4.85 -1.35 0.62
CA GLU A 46 6.23 -1.65 0.23
C GLU A 46 6.52 -3.10 -0.21
N ASN A 47 5.54 -4.01 -0.19
CA ASN A 47 5.74 -5.42 -0.53
C ASN A 47 5.86 -5.69 -2.04
N PHE A 48 5.72 -4.69 -2.89
CA PHE A 48 5.84 -4.84 -4.34
C PHE A 48 7.27 -4.73 -4.85
N TYR A 49 8.20 -4.24 -4.03
CA TYR A 49 9.62 -4.20 -4.37
C TYR A 49 10.24 -5.61 -4.36
N LYS A 50 11.34 -5.77 -5.06
CA LYS A 50 12.05 -7.05 -5.08
C LYS A 50 12.79 -7.27 -3.75
N ASP A 51 12.46 -8.38 -3.07
CA ASP A 51 13.05 -8.78 -1.78
C ASP A 51 13.03 -7.60 -0.76
N PRO A 52 11.84 -7.05 -0.45
CA PRO A 52 11.71 -5.81 0.32
C PRO A 52 12.22 -5.97 1.76
N GLU A 53 12.23 -7.18 2.33
CA GLU A 53 12.78 -7.50 3.65
C GLU A 53 14.30 -7.32 3.72
N ASN A 54 14.98 -7.31 2.58
CA ASN A 54 16.41 -7.01 2.48
C ASN A 54 16.70 -5.52 2.32
N VAL A 55 15.68 -4.69 2.17
CA VAL A 55 15.84 -3.24 2.06
C VAL A 55 15.49 -2.59 3.39
N ALA A 56 16.35 -1.72 3.87
CA ALA A 56 16.15 -1.02 5.14
C ALA A 56 16.44 0.48 5.01
N LEU A 57 15.61 1.27 5.68
CA LEU A 57 15.76 2.71 5.81
C LEU A 57 16.61 3.03 7.04
N LEU A 58 17.60 3.89 6.89
CA LEU A 58 18.32 4.50 7.99
C LEU A 58 17.47 5.58 8.65
N ARG A 59 17.34 5.52 9.97
CA ARG A 59 16.64 6.52 10.75
C ARG A 59 17.55 7.06 11.86
N CYS A 60 17.31 8.29 12.25
CA CYS A 60 18.03 8.89 13.37
C CYS A 60 17.09 9.60 14.32
N ARG A 61 17.53 9.76 15.58
CA ARG A 61 16.88 10.63 16.55
C ARG A 61 17.93 11.34 17.39
N ARG A 62 17.56 12.52 17.88
CA ARG A 62 18.44 13.27 18.78
C ARG A 62 18.24 12.81 20.23
N VAL A 63 19.35 12.66 20.93
CA VAL A 63 19.41 12.44 22.37
C VAL A 63 20.08 13.63 22.99
N LYS A 64 19.36 14.40 23.80
CA LYS A 64 19.86 15.56 24.51
C LYS A 64 19.78 15.34 26.01
N ASP A 65 20.92 15.52 26.72
CA ASP A 65 21.01 15.32 28.17
C ASP A 65 20.48 13.96 28.66
N GLY A 66 20.65 12.91 27.84
CA GLY A 66 20.14 11.57 28.11
C GLY A 66 18.62 11.37 27.84
N ILE A 67 17.95 12.38 27.29
CA ILE A 67 16.54 12.31 26.89
C ILE A 67 16.48 12.18 25.39
N SER A 68 15.96 11.06 24.90
CA SER A 68 15.74 10.82 23.46
C SER A 68 14.49 11.53 22.99
N ASP A 69 14.50 12.04 21.75
CA ASP A 69 13.27 12.37 21.04
C ASP A 69 12.38 11.12 20.95
N LYS A 70 11.05 11.31 20.96
CA LYS A 70 10.11 10.19 21.03
C LYS A 70 10.19 9.30 19.80
N ASP A 71 10.31 9.92 18.62
CA ASP A 71 10.23 9.25 17.34
C ASP A 71 11.58 9.36 16.60
N TYR A 72 11.86 8.39 15.75
CA TYR A 72 12.96 8.47 14.81
C TYR A 72 12.52 9.29 13.59
N ASP A 73 13.45 10.12 13.08
CA ASP A 73 13.33 10.80 11.81
C ASP A 73 13.79 9.85 10.68
N ASP A 74 13.03 9.80 9.62
CA ASP A 74 13.31 9.00 8.43
C ASP A 74 14.32 9.68 7.49
N SER A 75 14.63 10.96 7.75
CA SER A 75 15.65 11.73 7.05
C SER A 75 16.93 11.77 7.84
N THR A 76 18.04 11.61 7.15
CA THR A 76 19.39 11.55 7.75
C THR A 76 20.43 12.31 6.92
N PHE A 77 21.69 12.12 7.24
CA PHE A 77 22.82 12.83 6.63
C PHE A 77 23.32 12.11 5.37
N ARG A 78 23.62 12.90 4.35
CA ARG A 78 24.15 12.40 3.07
C ARG A 78 25.34 11.43 3.19
N PRO A 79 26.41 11.74 3.99
CA PRO A 79 27.58 10.86 4.06
C PRO A 79 27.29 9.49 4.69
N ALA A 80 26.19 9.35 5.44
CA ALA A 80 25.85 8.12 6.12
C ALA A 80 25.73 6.90 5.17
N ALA A 81 25.28 7.10 3.94
CA ALA A 81 25.18 6.03 2.94
C ALA A 81 26.57 5.42 2.65
N ALA A 82 27.55 6.27 2.30
CA ALA A 82 28.88 5.80 1.92
C ALA A 82 29.69 5.32 3.14
N ASP A 83 29.66 6.09 4.24
CA ASP A 83 30.46 5.80 5.43
C ASP A 83 30.02 4.51 6.12
N LEU A 84 28.71 4.23 6.17
CA LEU A 84 28.19 2.98 6.73
C LEU A 84 28.42 1.78 5.80
N TRP A 85 28.32 1.99 4.49
CA TRP A 85 28.64 0.91 3.54
C TRP A 85 30.12 0.52 3.62
N GLU A 86 31.01 1.51 3.73
CA GLU A 86 32.45 1.25 3.94
C GLU A 86 32.75 0.58 5.29
N ALA A 87 32.03 0.98 6.35
CA ALA A 87 32.24 0.44 7.70
C ALA A 87 31.66 -0.97 7.90
N LEU A 88 30.59 -1.33 7.17
CA LEU A 88 29.82 -2.57 7.34
C LEU A 88 29.65 -3.33 6.01
N PRO A 89 30.72 -3.58 5.25
CA PRO A 89 30.64 -4.19 3.93
C PRO A 89 30.21 -5.67 3.96
N ASP A 90 30.29 -6.30 5.12
CA ASP A 90 29.82 -7.66 5.38
C ASP A 90 28.29 -7.76 5.45
N LEU A 91 27.59 -6.68 5.81
CA LEU A 91 26.14 -6.62 5.97
C LEU A 91 25.44 -5.94 4.80
N ILE A 92 26.05 -4.90 4.22
CA ILE A 92 25.46 -4.06 3.19
C ILE A 92 25.90 -4.50 1.80
N GLU A 93 24.94 -4.71 0.89
CA GLU A 93 25.17 -4.99 -0.51
C GLU A 93 25.29 -3.69 -1.33
N SER A 94 24.35 -2.77 -1.12
CA SER A 94 24.34 -1.44 -1.75
C SER A 94 23.71 -0.41 -0.82
N ALA A 95 24.05 0.86 -1.03
CA ALA A 95 23.50 2.00 -0.33
C ALA A 95 23.08 3.07 -1.32
N SER A 96 21.93 3.70 -1.09
CA SER A 96 21.40 4.73 -1.96
C SER A 96 20.86 5.91 -1.17
N LEU A 97 20.86 7.06 -1.83
CA LEU A 97 20.33 8.32 -1.33
C LEU A 97 19.11 8.73 -2.16
N SER A 98 18.05 9.12 -1.45
CA SER A 98 16.90 9.76 -2.09
C SER A 98 16.38 10.94 -1.28
N VAL A 99 15.62 11.83 -1.93
CA VAL A 99 14.99 13.00 -1.32
C VAL A 99 13.62 13.19 -1.98
N ASN A 100 12.56 13.23 -1.19
CA ASN A 100 11.16 13.31 -1.69
C ASN A 100 10.35 14.49 -1.13
N PHE A 101 10.88 15.27 -0.20
CA PHE A 101 10.15 16.38 0.42
C PHE A 101 9.95 17.58 -0.53
N TYR A 102 10.81 17.75 -1.54
CA TYR A 102 10.73 18.84 -2.49
C TYR A 102 9.97 18.42 -3.75
N GLN A 103 8.82 19.06 -3.99
CA GLN A 103 7.91 18.76 -5.10
C GLN A 103 7.83 19.97 -6.04
N PRO A 104 8.73 20.08 -7.04
CA PRO A 104 8.72 21.19 -7.98
C PRO A 104 7.54 21.10 -8.95
N ASP A 105 6.99 22.25 -9.33
CA ASP A 105 6.07 22.32 -10.46
C ASP A 105 6.80 22.01 -11.77
N CYS A 106 6.25 21.14 -12.58
CA CYS A 106 6.81 20.76 -13.90
C CYS A 106 5.94 21.28 -15.04
N TYR A 107 6.56 21.60 -16.19
CA TYR A 107 5.89 22.22 -17.32
C TYR A 107 6.38 21.68 -18.66
N ILE A 108 5.44 21.48 -19.60
CA ILE A 108 5.73 21.29 -21.04
C ILE A 108 5.01 22.39 -21.80
N ASP A 109 5.72 23.12 -22.66
CA ASP A 109 5.15 24.21 -23.44
C ASP A 109 4.30 25.20 -22.60
N ASP A 110 4.84 25.63 -21.46
CA ASP A 110 4.18 26.48 -20.46
C ASP A 110 2.93 25.87 -19.78
N LYS A 111 2.49 24.68 -20.16
CA LYS A 111 1.40 23.98 -19.49
C LYS A 111 1.94 23.23 -18.26
N LYS A 112 1.35 23.49 -17.09
CA LYS A 112 1.66 22.77 -15.87
C LYS A 112 1.27 21.29 -16.01
N LEU A 113 2.18 20.41 -15.60
CA LEU A 113 1.94 18.98 -15.51
C LEU A 113 1.29 18.66 -14.16
N GLU A 114 0.19 17.94 -14.22
CA GLU A 114 -0.53 17.52 -13.00
C GLU A 114 0.06 16.19 -12.49
N ASP A 115 -0.20 15.90 -11.21
CA ASP A 115 0.13 14.64 -10.55
C ASP A 115 1.59 14.20 -10.71
N MET A 116 2.51 15.16 -10.71
CA MET A 116 3.95 14.91 -10.68
C MET A 116 4.38 14.60 -9.25
N GLN A 117 4.82 13.38 -9.01
CA GLN A 117 5.39 12.94 -7.74
C GLN A 117 6.89 12.77 -7.91
N VAL A 118 7.64 13.77 -7.51
CA VAL A 118 9.08 13.86 -7.76
C VAL A 118 9.88 13.28 -6.62
N MET A 119 10.85 12.42 -6.96
CA MET A 119 11.90 11.96 -6.08
C MET A 119 13.26 12.29 -6.69
N PHE A 120 14.17 12.82 -5.91
CA PHE A 120 15.57 12.96 -6.31
C PHE A 120 16.34 11.75 -5.79
N ALA A 121 17.11 11.10 -6.66
CA ALA A 121 17.82 9.89 -6.26
C ALA A 121 19.18 9.75 -6.97
N ASP A 122 20.05 8.96 -6.37
CA ASP A 122 21.35 8.61 -6.94
C ASP A 122 21.28 7.43 -7.92
N THR A 123 22.40 7.06 -8.50
CA THR A 123 22.51 5.99 -9.51
C THR A 123 22.20 4.60 -8.99
N LEU A 124 22.29 4.38 -7.67
CA LEU A 124 22.07 3.08 -7.04
C LEU A 124 20.63 2.90 -6.55
N PHE A 125 19.79 3.93 -6.66
CA PHE A 125 18.41 3.92 -6.14
C PHE A 125 17.61 2.72 -6.62
N PHE A 126 17.49 2.54 -7.93
CA PHE A 126 16.68 1.47 -8.51
C PHE A 126 17.16 0.08 -8.11
N GLN A 127 18.48 -0.12 -8.10
CA GLN A 127 19.09 -1.38 -7.65
C GLN A 127 18.84 -1.62 -6.16
N THR A 128 19.03 -0.59 -5.33
CA THR A 128 18.92 -0.71 -3.86
C THR A 128 17.49 -0.98 -3.44
N ILE A 129 16.51 -0.26 -4.00
CA ILE A 129 15.09 -0.46 -3.66
C ILE A 129 14.49 -1.69 -4.34
N GLY A 130 15.07 -2.13 -5.46
CA GLY A 130 14.60 -3.28 -6.22
C GLY A 130 13.49 -2.97 -7.21
N LEU A 131 13.55 -1.80 -7.87
CA LEU A 131 12.68 -1.42 -8.97
C LEU A 131 13.31 -1.74 -10.32
N GLU A 132 12.49 -2.27 -11.23
CA GLU A 132 12.93 -2.61 -12.58
C GLU A 132 13.00 -1.40 -13.49
N ILE A 133 14.12 -1.22 -14.18
CA ILE A 133 14.29 -0.24 -15.24
C ILE A 133 13.90 -0.90 -16.57
N LEU A 134 12.93 -0.32 -17.25
CA LEU A 134 12.42 -0.81 -18.53
C LEU A 134 13.23 -0.31 -19.71
N ARG A 135 13.76 0.93 -19.60
CA ARG A 135 14.61 1.58 -20.62
C ARG A 135 15.58 2.55 -19.97
N GLY A 136 16.75 2.70 -20.55
CA GLY A 136 17.81 3.63 -20.09
C GLY A 136 18.81 2.97 -19.15
N ASP A 137 19.83 3.74 -18.79
CA ASP A 137 20.89 3.30 -17.86
C ASP A 137 20.80 4.12 -16.57
N PRO A 138 20.64 3.51 -15.38
CA PRO A 138 20.56 4.22 -14.10
C PRO A 138 21.79 5.09 -13.82
N HIS A 139 22.94 4.79 -14.42
CA HIS A 139 24.14 5.63 -14.31
C HIS A 139 23.95 7.05 -14.88
N GLU A 140 22.96 7.27 -15.75
CA GLU A 140 22.61 8.62 -16.23
C GLU A 140 22.13 9.54 -15.09
N LEU A 141 21.68 9.01 -13.95
CA LEU A 141 21.36 9.81 -12.76
C LEU A 141 22.59 10.44 -12.10
N ALA A 142 23.83 10.06 -12.50
CA ALA A 142 25.03 10.80 -12.10
C ALA A 142 25.13 12.18 -12.76
N THR A 143 24.46 12.37 -13.90
CA THR A 143 24.46 13.62 -14.65
C THR A 143 23.32 14.52 -14.16
N PRO A 144 23.59 15.77 -13.76
CA PRO A 144 22.53 16.71 -13.41
C PRO A 144 21.50 16.85 -14.54
N LEU A 145 20.28 17.23 -14.18
CA LEU A 145 19.15 17.44 -15.08
C LEU A 145 18.70 16.18 -15.86
N SER A 146 19.13 14.99 -15.40
CA SER A 146 18.62 13.71 -15.91
C SER A 146 17.38 13.29 -15.14
N VAL A 147 16.38 12.70 -15.83
CA VAL A 147 15.14 12.21 -15.23
C VAL A 147 14.75 10.85 -15.77
N PHE A 148 14.21 10.03 -14.90
CA PHE A 148 13.52 8.78 -15.21
C PHE A 148 12.05 8.94 -14.90
N LEU A 149 11.17 8.46 -15.78
CA LEU A 149 9.72 8.49 -15.59
C LEU A 149 9.18 7.09 -15.39
N SER A 150 8.12 6.96 -14.60
CA SER A 150 7.36 5.70 -14.57
C SER A 150 6.70 5.46 -15.93
N GLN A 151 6.41 4.20 -16.26
CA GLN A 151 5.85 3.82 -17.56
C GLN A 151 4.53 4.54 -17.84
N SER A 152 3.63 4.60 -16.86
CA SER A 152 2.35 5.27 -17.00
C SER A 152 2.50 6.78 -17.16
N LYS A 153 3.40 7.42 -16.38
CA LYS A 153 3.64 8.86 -16.49
C LYS A 153 4.29 9.22 -17.84
N ALA A 154 5.21 8.42 -18.32
CA ALA A 154 5.80 8.62 -19.64
C ALA A 154 4.76 8.55 -20.76
N ARG A 155 3.83 7.57 -20.69
CA ARG A 155 2.73 7.46 -21.66
C ARG A 155 1.74 8.63 -21.54
N GLU A 156 1.44 9.07 -20.33
CA GLU A 156 0.55 10.23 -20.10
C GLU A 156 1.11 11.50 -20.73
N LEU A 157 2.43 11.74 -20.56
CA LEU A 157 3.08 12.97 -21.04
C LEU A 157 3.35 12.97 -22.54
N PHE A 158 3.73 11.84 -23.11
CA PHE A 158 4.23 11.75 -24.48
C PHE A 158 3.44 10.81 -25.39
N GLY A 159 2.38 10.17 -24.89
CA GLY A 159 1.57 9.23 -25.65
C GLY A 159 2.39 8.04 -26.14
N ASP A 160 2.30 7.74 -27.44
CA ASP A 160 3.01 6.63 -28.08
C ASP A 160 4.40 7.05 -28.63
N GLU A 161 4.79 8.32 -28.44
CA GLU A 161 6.10 8.80 -28.89
C GLU A 161 7.22 8.33 -27.95
N GLU A 162 8.45 8.20 -28.50
CA GLU A 162 9.63 7.84 -27.70
C GLU A 162 9.92 8.94 -26.65
N PRO A 163 9.83 8.64 -25.35
CA PRO A 163 10.02 9.65 -24.31
C PRO A 163 11.49 9.95 -24.02
N VAL A 164 12.40 8.99 -24.26
CA VAL A 164 13.84 9.18 -23.99
C VAL A 164 14.42 10.24 -24.92
N GLY A 165 15.10 11.22 -24.32
CA GLY A 165 15.66 12.39 -25.02
C GLY A 165 14.73 13.60 -25.03
N LYS A 166 13.45 13.47 -24.66
CA LYS A 166 12.55 14.62 -24.52
C LYS A 166 12.85 15.39 -23.24
N THR A 167 12.45 16.66 -23.22
CA THR A 167 12.69 17.58 -22.11
C THR A 167 11.39 18.15 -21.58
N PHE A 168 11.39 18.49 -20.30
CA PHE A 168 10.38 19.32 -19.68
C PHE A 168 11.02 20.24 -18.65
N SER A 169 10.35 21.35 -18.32
CA SER A 169 10.89 22.35 -17.41
C SER A 169 10.45 22.10 -15.98
N MET A 170 11.39 22.12 -15.05
CA MET A 170 11.16 22.10 -13.61
C MET A 170 11.19 23.53 -13.07
N SER A 171 10.10 23.95 -12.42
CA SER A 171 9.91 25.30 -11.84
C SER A 171 10.12 26.46 -12.85
N LYS A 172 10.00 26.19 -14.14
CA LYS A 172 10.30 27.13 -15.25
C LYS A 172 11.73 27.70 -15.24
N MET A 173 12.65 27.01 -14.57
CA MET A 173 14.04 27.44 -14.42
C MET A 173 15.04 26.42 -14.94
N LEU A 174 14.74 25.14 -14.82
CA LEU A 174 15.67 24.05 -15.14
C LEU A 174 14.98 23.07 -16.11
N ASP A 175 15.58 22.88 -17.26
CA ASP A 175 15.11 21.88 -18.22
C ASP A 175 15.74 20.52 -17.92
N VAL A 176 14.91 19.53 -17.62
CA VAL A 176 15.33 18.16 -17.35
C VAL A 176 15.08 17.28 -18.57
N THR A 177 16.00 16.35 -18.82
CA THR A 177 15.95 15.44 -19.98
C THR A 177 15.60 14.04 -19.55
N VAL A 178 14.61 13.43 -20.18
CA VAL A 178 14.23 12.04 -19.94
C VAL A 178 15.36 11.12 -20.43
N ARG A 179 15.91 10.33 -19.53
CA ARG A 179 17.00 9.37 -19.76
C ARG A 179 16.57 7.92 -19.65
N GLY A 180 15.44 7.67 -19.00
CA GLY A 180 14.95 6.31 -18.88
C GLY A 180 13.51 6.20 -18.39
N ILE A 181 13.02 4.98 -18.41
CA ILE A 181 11.69 4.57 -18.00
C ILE A 181 11.82 3.43 -17.01
N TYR A 182 11.07 3.48 -15.92
CA TYR A 182 11.02 2.42 -14.91
C TYR A 182 9.58 1.93 -14.70
N GLN A 183 9.46 0.78 -14.04
CA GLN A 183 8.19 0.16 -13.70
C GLN A 183 7.34 1.08 -12.83
N ASP A 184 6.01 1.09 -13.05
CA ASP A 184 5.08 1.84 -12.23
C ASP A 184 5.14 1.43 -10.76
N VAL A 185 5.06 2.41 -9.88
CA VAL A 185 4.98 2.22 -8.43
C VAL A 185 3.52 2.28 -8.02
N PRO A 186 3.01 1.25 -7.32
CA PRO A 186 1.64 1.26 -6.81
C PRO A 186 1.44 2.34 -5.72
N GLY A 187 0.18 2.69 -5.45
CA GLY A 187 -0.14 3.71 -4.43
C GLY A 187 0.14 3.30 -2.97
N ASN A 188 0.37 2.01 -2.69
CA ASN A 188 0.69 1.48 -1.36
C ASN A 188 2.18 1.61 -1.01
N THR A 189 2.68 2.83 -1.07
CA THR A 189 4.05 3.19 -0.69
C THR A 189 4.07 4.45 0.16
N VAL A 190 5.00 4.53 1.12
CA VAL A 190 5.30 5.76 1.87
C VAL A 190 6.18 6.72 1.06
N TYR A 191 6.74 6.26 -0.05
CA TYR A 191 7.58 7.03 -0.97
C TYR A 191 6.96 7.11 -2.37
N PRO A 192 5.77 7.74 -2.53
CA PRO A 192 5.13 7.83 -3.83
C PRO A 192 6.00 8.60 -4.81
N HIS A 193 6.26 8.01 -5.97
CA HIS A 193 7.01 8.66 -7.04
C HIS A 193 6.64 8.10 -8.41
N ASN A 194 6.49 8.98 -9.37
CA ASN A 194 6.35 8.66 -10.78
C ASN A 194 7.44 9.32 -11.64
N THR A 195 8.29 10.10 -10.99
CA THR A 195 9.36 10.87 -11.61
C THR A 195 10.59 10.84 -10.70
N VAL A 196 11.68 10.27 -11.17
CA VAL A 196 12.97 10.24 -10.45
C VAL A 196 13.95 11.16 -11.15
N ILE A 197 14.36 12.24 -10.49
CA ILE A 197 15.35 13.22 -10.99
C ILE A 197 16.70 12.93 -10.33
N SER A 198 17.77 13.18 -11.07
CA SER A 198 19.12 12.99 -10.56
C SER A 198 19.37 13.79 -9.29
N LEU A 199 19.92 13.15 -8.26
CA LEU A 199 20.27 13.79 -6.97
C LEU A 199 21.25 14.96 -7.15
N PRO A 200 22.27 14.89 -8.04
CA PRO A 200 23.11 16.04 -8.39
C PRO A 200 22.32 17.30 -8.80
N THR A 201 21.15 17.17 -9.45
CA THR A 201 20.30 18.33 -9.77
C THR A 201 19.87 19.08 -8.50
N LEU A 202 19.43 18.35 -7.49
CA LEU A 202 19.04 18.94 -6.21
C LEU A 202 20.22 19.60 -5.51
N GLU A 203 21.37 18.91 -5.50
CA GLU A 203 22.58 19.33 -4.77
C GLU A 203 23.25 20.54 -5.45
N GLU A 204 23.25 20.64 -6.76
CA GLU A 204 23.93 21.72 -7.48
C GLU A 204 23.05 22.98 -7.65
N TYR A 205 21.74 22.81 -7.84
CA TYR A 205 20.88 23.93 -8.24
C TYR A 205 19.92 24.40 -7.16
N ILE A 206 19.68 23.60 -6.08
CA ILE A 206 18.60 23.89 -5.13
C ILE A 206 19.10 24.00 -3.68
N TYR A 207 19.68 22.94 -3.12
CA TYR A 207 19.97 22.85 -1.67
C TYR A 207 21.45 22.80 -1.30
N GLY A 208 22.34 22.54 -2.24
CA GLY A 208 23.74 22.23 -1.95
C GLY A 208 23.93 20.83 -1.38
N ARG A 209 25.18 20.39 -1.39
CA ARG A 209 25.55 19.02 -0.96
C ARG A 209 25.56 18.90 0.56
N GLY A 210 24.84 17.92 1.10
CA GLY A 210 24.78 17.65 2.53
C GLY A 210 26.08 17.12 3.12
N THR A 211 26.28 17.40 4.41
CA THR A 211 27.41 16.91 5.22
C THR A 211 26.88 16.31 6.53
N TRP A 212 27.73 15.70 7.36
CA TRP A 212 27.36 15.25 8.71
C TRP A 212 26.87 16.35 9.67
N LYS A 213 26.99 17.61 9.27
CA LYS A 213 26.60 18.77 10.09
C LYS A 213 25.54 19.67 9.46
N SER A 214 25.10 19.33 8.27
CA SER A 214 24.15 20.16 7.52
C SER A 214 23.32 19.31 6.57
N ASN A 215 22.09 19.74 6.33
CA ASN A 215 21.14 19.12 5.38
C ASN A 215 20.91 17.64 5.70
N ASP A 216 20.17 17.38 6.77
CA ASP A 216 19.68 16.07 7.20
C ASP A 216 18.36 15.69 6.47
N ILE A 217 18.35 15.88 5.15
CA ILE A 217 17.17 15.78 4.30
C ILE A 217 17.11 14.48 3.47
N TYR A 218 18.11 13.61 3.64
CA TYR A 218 18.27 12.44 2.78
C TYR A 218 17.66 11.20 3.40
N ASN A 219 16.83 10.52 2.65
CA ASN A 219 16.45 9.15 2.95
C ASN A 219 17.59 8.23 2.49
N VAL A 220 18.21 7.54 3.42
CA VAL A 220 19.31 6.61 3.18
C VAL A 220 18.76 5.20 3.20
N LEU A 221 18.78 4.54 2.06
CA LEU A 221 18.32 3.16 1.89
C LEU A 221 19.52 2.23 1.76
N PHE A 222 19.47 1.11 2.44
CA PHE A 222 20.43 0.03 2.33
C PHE A 222 19.76 -1.23 1.78
N ARG A 223 20.40 -1.88 0.82
CA ARG A 223 20.12 -3.28 0.51
C ARG A 223 21.07 -4.13 1.33
N LEU A 224 20.51 -4.96 2.19
CA LEU A 224 21.26 -5.88 3.05
C LEU A 224 21.46 -7.21 2.34
N LYS A 225 22.50 -7.92 2.72
CA LYS A 225 22.82 -9.26 2.14
C LYS A 225 21.84 -10.33 2.59
N SER A 226 21.21 -10.15 3.75
CA SER A 226 20.15 -11.02 4.26
C SER A 226 19.26 -10.26 5.26
N PRO A 227 18.01 -10.73 5.52
CA PRO A 227 17.13 -10.10 6.50
C PRO A 227 17.70 -10.12 7.93
N GLU A 228 18.47 -11.15 8.32
CA GLU A 228 19.11 -11.24 9.63
C GLU A 228 20.17 -10.14 9.84
N SER A 229 20.64 -9.52 8.77
CA SER A 229 21.58 -8.41 8.83
C SER A 229 20.99 -7.16 9.51
N VAL A 230 19.67 -7.04 9.63
CA VAL A 230 18.99 -5.91 10.30
C VAL A 230 19.42 -5.81 11.78
N GLU A 231 19.31 -6.92 12.52
CA GLU A 231 19.71 -6.94 13.95
C GLU A 231 21.21 -6.72 14.11
N ALA A 232 22.02 -7.40 13.27
CA ALA A 232 23.46 -7.25 13.29
C ALA A 232 23.88 -5.80 12.99
N MET A 233 23.21 -5.13 12.05
CA MET A 233 23.49 -3.74 11.70
C MET A 233 23.07 -2.79 12.84
N ASN A 234 21.90 -2.95 13.44
CA ASN A 234 21.44 -2.12 14.56
C ASN A 234 22.39 -2.21 15.76
N ASN A 235 23.01 -3.37 16.00
CA ASN A 235 24.01 -3.55 17.07
C ASN A 235 25.36 -2.89 16.78
N ARG A 236 25.69 -2.64 15.49
CA ARG A 236 27.00 -2.14 15.07
C ARG A 236 26.98 -0.69 14.57
N ILE A 237 25.81 -0.20 14.14
CA ILE A 237 25.67 1.09 13.47
C ILE A 237 26.12 2.26 14.32
N GLN A 238 25.72 2.29 15.60
CA GLN A 238 26.07 3.39 16.50
C GLN A 238 27.59 3.56 16.63
N LYS A 239 28.32 2.46 16.78
CA LYS A 239 29.77 2.47 16.84
C LYS A 239 30.42 2.89 15.51
N ALA A 240 29.81 2.52 14.39
CA ALA A 240 30.30 2.87 13.06
C ALA A 240 30.22 4.38 12.77
N VAL A 241 29.19 5.06 13.30
CA VAL A 241 29.00 6.52 13.10
C VAL A 241 29.52 7.39 14.23
N GLU A 242 29.96 6.82 15.36
CA GLU A 242 30.38 7.55 16.58
C GLU A 242 31.38 8.68 16.28
N ARG A 243 32.40 8.41 15.47
CA ARG A 243 33.43 9.40 15.09
C ARG A 243 32.89 10.59 14.29
N TYR A 244 31.74 10.49 13.69
CA TYR A 244 31.12 11.55 12.86
C TYR A 244 30.07 12.36 13.62
N THR A 245 29.47 11.76 14.65
CA THR A 245 28.32 12.30 15.38
C THR A 245 28.71 12.89 16.75
N GLU A 246 29.95 12.73 17.18
CA GLU A 246 30.44 13.38 18.39
C GLU A 246 30.43 14.91 18.22
N THR A 247 29.58 15.58 18.95
CA THR A 247 29.61 17.04 19.07
C THR A 247 30.65 17.44 20.12
N LYS A 248 31.45 18.43 19.79
CA LYS A 248 32.50 18.97 20.72
C LYS A 248 31.92 19.57 22.01
N GLU A 249 30.61 19.73 22.12
CA GLU A 249 29.92 20.34 23.27
C GLU A 249 29.13 19.33 24.14
N GLY A 250 29.35 18.05 23.97
CA GLY A 250 29.22 17.03 25.01
C GLY A 250 27.84 16.55 25.44
N THR A 251 26.71 17.06 24.95
CA THR A 251 25.41 16.67 25.46
C THR A 251 24.42 16.17 24.39
N ASP A 252 24.61 16.51 23.14
CA ASP A 252 23.72 16.07 22.06
C ASP A 252 24.35 14.91 21.28
N VAL A 253 23.75 13.72 21.33
CA VAL A 253 24.17 12.53 20.61
C VAL A 253 23.07 12.15 19.60
N MET A 254 23.45 11.73 18.40
CA MET A 254 22.51 11.15 17.44
C MET A 254 22.52 9.64 17.59
N GLU A 255 21.35 9.08 17.84
CA GLU A 255 21.12 7.63 17.77
C GLU A 255 20.64 7.25 16.37
N PHE A 256 21.21 6.17 15.84
CA PHE A 256 20.86 5.63 14.54
C PHE A 256 20.27 4.23 14.67
N SER A 257 19.30 3.94 13.80
CA SER A 257 18.68 2.64 13.68
C SER A 257 18.31 2.41 12.23
N ILE A 258 18.21 1.15 11.80
CA ILE A 258 17.59 0.80 10.52
C ILE A 258 16.27 0.12 10.74
N LEU A 259 15.36 0.35 9.81
CA LEU A 259 14.04 -0.27 9.79
C LEU A 259 13.82 -0.93 8.43
N PRO A 260 13.41 -2.22 8.38
CA PRO A 260 13.03 -2.87 7.13
C PRO A 260 11.94 -2.11 6.38
N LEU A 261 12.03 -2.09 5.07
CA LEU A 261 11.10 -1.34 4.21
C LEU A 261 9.63 -1.72 4.44
N PRO A 262 9.24 -3.00 4.57
CA PRO A 262 7.85 -3.39 4.86
C PRO A 262 7.33 -2.89 6.21
N ASP A 263 8.21 -2.61 7.17
CA ASP A 263 7.81 -2.19 8.51
C ASP A 263 7.64 -0.67 8.64
N ILE A 264 8.08 0.11 7.64
CA ILE A 264 8.06 1.58 7.69
C ILE A 264 6.64 2.10 7.89
N TYR A 265 5.67 1.61 7.11
CA TYR A 265 4.29 2.04 7.20
C TYR A 265 3.69 1.82 8.60
N LEU A 266 3.96 0.65 9.19
CA LEU A 266 3.48 0.25 10.50
C LEU A 266 4.31 0.82 11.67
N SER A 267 5.44 1.45 11.40
CA SER A 267 6.23 2.13 12.44
C SER A 267 5.53 3.39 12.97
N SER A 268 4.62 3.99 12.18
CA SER A 268 3.81 5.12 12.60
C SER A 268 2.66 4.67 13.52
N PRO A 269 2.58 5.19 14.77
CA PRO A 269 1.48 4.89 15.68
C PRO A 269 0.11 5.27 15.12
N ASP A 270 0.04 6.30 14.26
CA ASP A 270 -1.19 6.77 13.64
C ASP A 270 -1.71 5.78 12.60
N ASN A 271 -0.83 5.17 11.79
CA ASN A 271 -1.21 4.13 10.83
C ASN A 271 -1.71 2.87 11.55
N VAL A 272 -1.02 2.43 12.60
CA VAL A 272 -1.46 1.29 13.42
C VAL A 272 -2.83 1.57 14.05
N ARG A 273 -3.03 2.77 14.61
CA ARG A 273 -4.32 3.17 15.19
C ARG A 273 -5.44 3.16 14.15
N ARG A 274 -5.17 3.68 12.94
CA ARG A 274 -6.13 3.65 11.82
C ARG A 274 -6.50 2.22 11.44
N LEU A 275 -5.53 1.32 11.29
CA LEU A 275 -5.76 -0.10 11.01
C LEU A 275 -6.61 -0.78 12.07
N VAL A 276 -6.33 -0.54 13.36
CA VAL A 276 -7.12 -1.10 14.47
C VAL A 276 -8.56 -0.59 14.41
N ILE A 277 -8.77 0.70 14.17
CA ILE A 277 -10.12 1.29 14.05
C ILE A 277 -10.87 0.65 12.87
N LEU A 278 -10.24 0.57 11.69
CA LEU A 278 -10.84 -0.06 10.50
C LEU A 278 -11.18 -1.53 10.78
N GLY A 279 -10.29 -2.28 11.45
CA GLY A 279 -10.51 -3.66 11.81
C GLY A 279 -11.70 -3.85 12.76
N VAL A 280 -11.78 -3.06 13.82
CA VAL A 280 -12.88 -3.12 14.79
C VAL A 280 -14.21 -2.74 14.13
N LEU A 281 -14.24 -1.68 13.33
CA LEU A 281 -15.45 -1.24 12.61
C LEU A 281 -15.88 -2.29 11.58
N GLY A 282 -14.96 -2.77 10.75
CA GLY A 282 -15.22 -3.76 9.72
C GLY A 282 -15.77 -5.06 10.33
N PHE A 283 -15.11 -5.58 11.36
CA PHE A 283 -15.56 -6.77 12.06
C PHE A 283 -16.93 -6.57 12.71
N SER A 284 -17.18 -5.44 13.38
CA SER A 284 -18.44 -5.15 14.05
C SER A 284 -19.61 -5.08 13.07
N ILE A 285 -19.45 -4.36 11.95
CA ILE A 285 -20.50 -4.23 10.93
C ILE A 285 -20.78 -5.58 10.26
N PHE A 286 -19.72 -6.31 9.94
CA PHE A 286 -19.82 -7.64 9.35
C PHE A 286 -20.55 -8.62 10.29
N PHE A 287 -20.18 -8.63 11.56
CA PHE A 287 -20.81 -9.44 12.59
C PHE A 287 -22.30 -9.11 12.77
N VAL A 288 -22.65 -7.83 12.86
CA VAL A 288 -24.06 -7.40 12.95
C VAL A 288 -24.85 -7.85 11.73
N SER A 289 -24.26 -7.78 10.52
CA SER A 289 -24.91 -8.22 9.30
C SER A 289 -25.16 -9.73 9.28
N ILE A 290 -24.21 -10.54 9.75
CA ILE A 290 -24.37 -11.98 9.94
C ILE A 290 -25.48 -12.25 10.96
N MET A 291 -25.46 -11.59 12.10
CA MET A 291 -26.49 -11.75 13.13
C MET A 291 -27.90 -11.40 12.61
N ASN A 292 -28.04 -10.31 11.87
CA ASN A 292 -29.31 -9.92 11.24
C ASN A 292 -29.80 -10.99 10.25
N TYR A 293 -28.89 -11.53 9.43
CA TYR A 293 -29.22 -12.64 8.55
C TYR A 293 -29.68 -13.88 9.31
N VAL A 294 -28.94 -14.31 10.33
CA VAL A 294 -29.25 -15.49 11.15
C VAL A 294 -30.61 -15.31 11.84
N LEU A 295 -30.87 -14.16 12.46
CA LEU A 295 -32.16 -13.89 13.13
C LEU A 295 -33.32 -13.93 12.12
N ALA A 296 -33.16 -13.34 10.94
CA ALA A 296 -34.17 -13.38 9.89
C ALA A 296 -34.36 -14.80 9.31
N ALA A 297 -33.30 -15.61 9.24
CA ALA A 297 -33.35 -17.01 8.84
C ALA A 297 -34.12 -17.85 9.88
N VAL A 298 -33.80 -17.71 11.17
CA VAL A 298 -34.48 -18.42 12.28
C VAL A 298 -35.97 -18.03 12.33
N ALA A 299 -36.29 -16.74 12.21
CA ALA A 299 -37.68 -16.28 12.18
C ALA A 299 -38.48 -16.88 10.97
N SER A 300 -37.80 -17.05 9.84
CA SER A 300 -38.44 -17.67 8.66
C SER A 300 -38.57 -19.18 8.79
N PHE A 301 -37.67 -19.84 9.53
CA PHE A 301 -37.73 -21.28 9.82
C PHE A 301 -38.99 -21.68 10.58
N SER A 302 -39.39 -20.94 11.60
CA SER A 302 -40.58 -21.17 12.40
C SER A 302 -41.86 -21.16 11.53
N ARG A 303 -41.92 -20.30 10.52
CA ARG A 303 -43.05 -20.24 9.58
C ARG A 303 -43.10 -21.43 8.60
N ARG A 304 -41.97 -22.07 8.35
CA ARG A 304 -41.80 -23.18 7.42
C ARG A 304 -41.83 -24.55 8.08
N ALA A 305 -41.92 -24.60 9.41
CA ALA A 305 -41.93 -25.85 10.16
C ALA A 305 -42.99 -26.83 9.66
N LYS A 306 -44.20 -26.32 9.24
CA LYS A 306 -45.24 -27.14 8.65
C LYS A 306 -44.82 -27.79 7.32
N ALA A 307 -44.14 -27.02 6.44
CA ALA A 307 -43.68 -27.54 5.14
C ALA A 307 -42.58 -28.61 5.35
N VAL A 308 -41.64 -28.37 6.27
CA VAL A 308 -40.59 -29.34 6.64
C VAL A 308 -41.20 -30.60 7.23
N GLY A 309 -42.23 -30.46 8.07
CA GLY A 309 -43.01 -31.60 8.59
C GLY A 309 -43.64 -32.44 7.50
N VAL A 310 -44.30 -31.83 6.52
CA VAL A 310 -44.88 -32.51 5.36
C VAL A 310 -43.80 -33.25 4.55
N HIS A 311 -42.66 -32.63 4.30
CA HIS A 311 -41.54 -33.28 3.59
C HIS A 311 -41.03 -34.51 4.33
N LYS A 312 -40.88 -34.41 5.67
CA LYS A 312 -40.49 -35.57 6.52
C LYS A 312 -41.54 -36.69 6.50
N CYS A 313 -42.82 -36.35 6.56
CA CYS A 313 -43.90 -37.34 6.43
C CYS A 313 -43.91 -38.03 5.07
N CYS A 314 -43.45 -37.37 4.03
CA CYS A 314 -43.28 -37.92 2.68
C CYS A 314 -41.94 -38.66 2.49
N GLY A 315 -41.17 -38.94 3.56
CA GLY A 315 -39.96 -39.72 3.50
C GLY A 315 -38.69 -38.96 3.19
N ALA A 316 -38.68 -37.61 3.31
CA ALA A 316 -37.49 -36.82 3.12
C ALA A 316 -36.52 -37.00 4.31
N ASP A 317 -35.30 -37.42 4.03
CA ASP A 317 -34.20 -37.53 5.00
C ASP A 317 -33.70 -36.13 5.45
N GLY A 318 -33.00 -36.07 6.59
CA GLY A 318 -32.42 -34.83 7.14
C GLY A 318 -31.48 -34.13 6.18
N THR A 319 -30.72 -34.88 5.40
CA THR A 319 -29.79 -34.39 4.37
C THR A 319 -30.56 -33.68 3.22
N HIS A 320 -31.73 -34.15 2.87
CA HIS A 320 -32.57 -33.51 1.84
C HIS A 320 -33.10 -32.14 2.31
N VAL A 321 -33.52 -32.08 3.58
CA VAL A 321 -33.94 -30.80 4.20
C VAL A 321 -32.81 -29.82 4.30
N LEU A 322 -31.61 -30.28 4.75
CA LEU A 322 -30.38 -29.44 4.81
C LEU A 322 -30.04 -28.90 3.41
N GLY A 323 -30.04 -29.78 2.39
CA GLY A 323 -29.74 -29.36 1.01
C GLY A 323 -30.72 -28.28 0.50
N MET A 324 -31.99 -28.32 0.87
CA MET A 324 -32.97 -27.29 0.48
C MET A 324 -32.61 -25.91 1.10
N PHE A 325 -32.16 -25.87 2.38
CA PHE A 325 -31.72 -24.63 3.03
C PHE A 325 -30.39 -24.11 2.45
N MET A 326 -29.44 -25.01 2.18
CA MET A 326 -28.16 -24.64 1.56
C MET A 326 -28.37 -24.00 0.16
N TRP A 327 -29.30 -24.55 -0.65
CA TRP A 327 -29.67 -23.94 -1.93
C TRP A 327 -30.28 -22.55 -1.77
N GLU A 328 -31.20 -22.38 -0.81
CA GLU A 328 -31.81 -21.07 -0.53
C GLU A 328 -30.76 -20.05 -0.10
N THR A 329 -29.89 -20.41 0.84
CA THR A 329 -28.79 -19.56 1.28
C THR A 329 -27.83 -19.24 0.13
N GLY A 330 -27.46 -20.25 -0.66
CA GLY A 330 -26.59 -20.07 -1.83
C GLY A 330 -27.12 -19.08 -2.85
N ILE A 331 -28.45 -19.14 -3.15
CA ILE A 331 -29.08 -18.17 -4.07
C ILE A 331 -29.10 -16.77 -3.46
N LEU A 332 -29.38 -16.62 -2.16
CA LEU A 332 -29.38 -15.33 -1.49
C LEU A 332 -27.97 -14.72 -1.48
N VAL A 333 -26.94 -15.50 -1.15
CA VAL A 333 -25.55 -15.06 -1.18
C VAL A 333 -25.14 -14.67 -2.60
N ALA A 334 -25.41 -15.49 -3.61
CA ALA A 334 -25.10 -15.17 -5.00
C ALA A 334 -25.79 -13.87 -5.47
N THR A 335 -27.06 -13.69 -5.11
CA THR A 335 -27.80 -12.46 -5.44
C THR A 335 -27.23 -11.25 -4.69
N SER A 336 -26.80 -11.42 -3.43
CA SER A 336 -26.16 -10.38 -2.64
C SER A 336 -24.79 -9.98 -3.19
N ILE A 337 -23.99 -10.94 -3.70
CA ILE A 337 -22.72 -10.66 -4.37
C ILE A 337 -22.95 -9.82 -5.63
N ILE A 338 -23.94 -10.20 -6.47
CA ILE A 338 -24.26 -9.43 -7.68
C ILE A 338 -24.71 -8.01 -7.30
N ALA A 339 -25.58 -7.87 -6.29
CA ALA A 339 -26.02 -6.57 -5.81
C ALA A 339 -24.86 -5.74 -5.24
N CYS A 340 -23.93 -6.37 -4.51
CA CYS A 340 -22.71 -5.74 -4.00
C CYS A 340 -21.86 -5.17 -5.14
N LEU A 341 -21.57 -5.97 -6.18
CA LEU A 341 -20.79 -5.53 -7.34
C LEU A 341 -21.46 -4.37 -8.08
N VAL A 342 -22.80 -4.42 -8.22
CA VAL A 342 -23.57 -3.32 -8.82
C VAL A 342 -23.46 -2.05 -7.98
N LEU A 343 -23.58 -2.14 -6.65
CA LEU A 343 -23.43 -1.00 -5.75
C LEU A 343 -22.00 -0.43 -5.79
N MET A 344 -20.99 -1.28 -5.79
CA MET A 344 -19.59 -0.84 -5.93
C MET A 344 -19.36 -0.09 -7.24
N TYR A 345 -19.96 -0.58 -8.34
CA TYR A 345 -19.85 0.11 -9.63
C TYR A 345 -20.58 1.46 -9.65
N ILE A 346 -21.81 1.53 -9.10
CA ILE A 346 -22.61 2.77 -9.05
C ILE A 346 -21.96 3.82 -8.16
N PHE A 347 -21.43 3.44 -7.01
CA PHE A 347 -20.85 4.34 -6.02
C PHE A 347 -19.31 4.42 -6.10
N ARG A 348 -18.72 3.98 -7.22
CA ARG A 348 -17.28 3.88 -7.39
C ARG A 348 -16.54 5.15 -6.99
N GLU A 349 -16.90 6.30 -7.57
CA GLU A 349 -16.24 7.58 -7.31
C GLU A 349 -16.31 7.97 -5.83
N GLY A 350 -17.49 7.85 -5.20
CA GLY A 350 -17.63 8.17 -3.79
C GLY A 350 -16.90 7.21 -2.85
N ILE A 351 -16.71 5.94 -3.25
CA ILE A 351 -15.92 4.96 -2.48
C ILE A 351 -14.43 5.29 -2.62
N GLU A 352 -13.95 5.56 -3.83
CA GLU A 352 -12.56 5.93 -4.10
C GLU A 352 -12.18 7.23 -3.36
N ASP A 353 -13.05 8.25 -3.38
CA ASP A 353 -12.86 9.49 -2.63
C ASP A 353 -12.80 9.26 -1.11
N MET A 354 -13.65 8.38 -0.57
CA MET A 354 -13.70 8.11 0.86
C MET A 354 -12.49 7.29 1.35
N LEU A 355 -12.04 6.36 0.54
CA LEU A 355 -10.91 5.48 0.88
C LEU A 355 -9.55 6.08 0.49
N HIS A 356 -9.54 7.12 -0.35
CA HIS A 356 -8.34 7.71 -0.96
C HIS A 356 -7.48 6.70 -1.74
N VAL A 357 -8.13 5.66 -2.29
CA VAL A 357 -7.48 4.58 -3.04
C VAL A 357 -8.39 4.19 -4.21
N HIS A 358 -7.82 3.95 -5.37
CA HIS A 358 -8.58 3.43 -6.50
C HIS A 358 -9.03 1.99 -6.24
N LEU A 359 -10.29 1.68 -6.57
CA LEU A 359 -10.83 0.33 -6.38
C LEU A 359 -10.00 -0.76 -7.10
N ALA A 360 -9.38 -0.40 -8.22
CA ALA A 360 -8.51 -1.31 -8.96
C ALA A 360 -7.28 -1.75 -8.14
N GLU A 361 -6.76 -0.88 -7.28
CA GLU A 361 -5.61 -1.18 -6.42
C GLU A 361 -5.98 -2.08 -5.23
N LEU A 362 -7.22 -1.93 -4.70
CA LEU A 362 -7.73 -2.80 -3.63
C LEU A 362 -7.94 -4.24 -4.10
N PHE A 363 -8.31 -4.44 -5.37
CA PHE A 363 -8.66 -5.74 -5.95
C PHE A 363 -7.60 -6.26 -6.92
N THR A 364 -6.33 -6.04 -6.61
CA THR A 364 -5.22 -6.68 -7.33
C THR A 364 -5.27 -8.20 -7.17
N TRP A 365 -4.65 -8.92 -8.11
CA TRP A 365 -4.60 -10.39 -8.06
C TRP A 365 -4.09 -10.94 -6.71
N GLN A 366 -3.15 -10.24 -6.10
CA GLN A 366 -2.58 -10.59 -4.79
C GLN A 366 -3.59 -10.47 -3.64
N ASN A 367 -4.58 -9.58 -3.73
CA ASN A 367 -5.56 -9.29 -2.68
C ASN A 367 -6.93 -9.95 -2.91
N LEU A 368 -7.16 -10.64 -4.03
CA LEU A 368 -8.46 -11.30 -4.35
C LEU A 368 -8.86 -12.40 -3.36
N TRP A 369 -7.95 -12.91 -2.56
CA TRP A 369 -8.28 -13.86 -1.49
C TRP A 369 -9.15 -13.23 -0.40
N VAL A 370 -9.06 -11.91 -0.15
CA VAL A 370 -9.81 -11.20 0.89
C VAL A 370 -11.32 -11.21 0.63
N PRO A 371 -11.82 -10.74 -0.54
CA PRO A 371 -13.25 -10.84 -0.84
C PRO A 371 -13.73 -12.28 -0.88
N SER A 372 -12.90 -13.22 -1.37
CA SER A 372 -13.23 -14.64 -1.40
C SER A 372 -13.41 -15.22 0.01
N LEU A 373 -12.52 -14.90 0.93
CA LEU A 373 -12.60 -15.31 2.33
C LEU A 373 -13.82 -14.67 3.02
N THR A 374 -14.10 -13.40 2.76
CA THR A 374 -15.26 -12.68 3.31
C THR A 374 -16.56 -13.35 2.90
N VAL A 375 -16.69 -13.73 1.62
CA VAL A 375 -17.85 -14.48 1.13
C VAL A 375 -17.93 -15.87 1.77
N LEU A 376 -16.79 -16.57 1.90
CA LEU A 376 -16.74 -17.90 2.52
C LEU A 376 -17.20 -17.89 3.99
N LEU A 377 -16.78 -16.88 4.74
CA LEU A 377 -17.17 -16.73 6.17
C LEU A 377 -18.66 -16.46 6.36
N LEU A 378 -19.33 -15.98 5.32
CA LEU A 378 -20.77 -15.71 5.31
C LEU A 378 -21.61 -16.94 4.95
N PHE A 379 -21.04 -17.93 4.24
CA PHE A 379 -21.71 -19.14 3.77
C PHE A 379 -21.60 -20.29 4.75
#